data_7b915358c9982f470592d6d08aad2410
#
_entry.id   7b915358c9982f470592d6d08aad2410
#
_cell.length_a   1.000
_cell.length_b   1.000
_cell.length_c   1.000
_cell.angle_alpha   90.00
_cell.angle_beta   90.00
_cell.angle_gamma   90.00
#
_symmetry.space_group_name_H-M   'P 1'
#
loop_
_entity.id
_entity.type
_entity.pdbx_description
1 polymer ?
#
loop_
_entity_poly.entity_id
_entity_poly.type
_entity_poly.pdbx_seq_one_letter_code
_entity_poly.pdbx_strand_id
1 'polypeptide(L)' 'MYKTIVIDYEPIAKDMADTIEEVCNKQLKEKWELVTFSITSSNKAILVFKSIYEEIY' A
#
# COMPACT_ATOMS: atom_id res chain seq x y z
N MET A 1 5.57 4.43 13.17
CA MET A 1 6.51 4.21 12.07
C MET A 1 5.76 4.02 10.77
N TYR A 2 6.27 4.60 9.72
CA TYR A 2 5.65 4.51 8.39
C TYR A 2 6.57 3.78 7.43
N LYS A 3 5.97 3.17 6.42
CA LYS A 3 6.74 2.65 5.30
C LYS A 3 5.96 2.85 4.01
N THR A 4 6.67 2.86 2.91
CA THR A 4 6.12 3.11 1.60
C THR A 4 6.39 1.93 0.70
N ILE A 5 5.37 1.52 -0.05
CA ILE A 5 5.50 0.44 -1.02
C ILE A 5 5.09 0.97 -2.38
N VAL A 6 5.90 0.68 -3.39
CA VAL A 6 5.60 1.08 -4.76
C VAL A 6 5.07 -0.13 -5.51
N ILE A 7 3.94 0.04 -6.18
CA ILE A 7 3.38 -0.96 -7.08
C ILE A 7 3.75 -0.54 -8.49
N ASP A 8 4.35 -1.47 -9.22
CA ASP A 8 4.80 -1.19 -10.57
C ASP A 8 3.64 -1.02 -11.53
N TYR A 9 3.99 -0.70 -12.77
CA TYR A 9 3.07 -0.38 -13.85
C TYR A 9 1.93 -1.40 -13.99
N GLU A 10 0.70 -0.88 -13.89
CA GLU A 10 -0.52 -1.66 -14.10
C GLU A 10 -1.48 -0.77 -14.87
N PRO A 11 -1.58 -0.95 -16.19
CA PRO A 11 -2.40 -0.03 -17.00
C PRO A 11 -3.90 -0.24 -16.85
N ILE A 12 -4.31 -1.41 -16.38
CA ILE A 12 -5.74 -1.73 -16.24
C ILE A 12 -6.16 -1.45 -14.80
N ALA A 13 -7.16 -0.57 -14.65
CA ALA A 13 -7.55 -0.13 -13.32
C ALA A 13 -7.99 -1.28 -12.41
N LYS A 14 -8.69 -2.26 -12.97
CA LYS A 14 -9.14 -3.40 -12.18
C LYS A 14 -7.94 -4.19 -11.65
N ASP A 15 -6.94 -4.37 -12.50
CA ASP A 15 -5.74 -5.10 -12.07
C ASP A 15 -4.99 -4.33 -11.00
N MET A 16 -4.93 -3.01 -11.13
CA MET A 16 -4.29 -2.18 -10.11
C MET A 16 -5.05 -2.30 -8.80
N ALA A 17 -6.38 -2.27 -8.84
CA ALA A 17 -7.18 -2.39 -7.63
C ALA A 17 -6.95 -3.74 -6.95
N ASP A 18 -6.89 -4.80 -7.74
CA ASP A 18 -6.65 -6.14 -7.19
C ASP A 18 -5.27 -6.20 -6.52
N THR A 19 -4.28 -5.61 -7.17
CA THR A 19 -2.92 -5.60 -6.62
C THR A 19 -2.85 -4.79 -5.33
N ILE A 20 -3.51 -3.64 -5.29
CA ILE A 20 -3.54 -2.81 -4.09
C ILE A 20 -4.18 -3.60 -2.95
N GLU A 21 -5.31 -4.25 -3.22
CA GLU A 21 -5.98 -5.02 -2.18
C GLU A 21 -5.11 -6.15 -1.66
N GLU A 22 -4.43 -6.84 -2.56
CA GLU A 22 -3.55 -7.94 -2.19
C GLU A 22 -2.40 -7.46 -1.31
N VAL A 23 -1.78 -6.35 -1.70
CA VAL A 23 -0.67 -5.79 -0.92
C VAL A 23 -1.15 -5.34 0.44
N CYS A 24 -2.31 -4.67 0.49
CA CYS A 24 -2.85 -4.19 1.76
C CYS A 24 -3.15 -5.34 2.71
N ASN A 25 -3.75 -6.42 2.19
CA ASN A 25 -4.08 -7.57 3.03
C ASN A 25 -2.83 -8.26 3.54
N LYS A 26 -1.81 -8.36 2.70
CA LYS A 26 -0.55 -8.95 3.11
C LYS A 26 0.11 -8.11 4.19
N GLN A 27 0.12 -6.79 4.02
CA GLN A 27 0.74 -5.90 4.98
C GLN A 27 -0.02 -5.91 6.31
N LEU A 28 -1.34 -6.04 6.26
CA LEU A 28 -2.13 -6.09 7.48
C LEU A 28 -1.76 -7.32 8.31
N LYS A 29 -1.48 -8.43 7.67
CA LYS A 29 -1.03 -9.62 8.41
C LYS A 29 0.29 -9.36 9.12
N GLU A 30 1.10 -8.43 8.61
CA GLU A 30 2.37 -8.07 9.21
C GLU A 30 2.25 -6.86 10.12
N LYS A 31 1.01 -6.47 10.45
CA LYS A 31 0.71 -5.39 11.38
C LYS A 31 1.02 -4.02 10.80
N TRP A 32 0.81 -3.86 9.50
CA TRP A 32 0.90 -2.59 8.81
C TRP A 32 -0.46 -2.23 8.26
N GLU A 33 -0.86 -0.99 8.47
CA GLU A 33 -2.17 -0.49 8.08
C GLU A 33 -2.01 0.60 7.03
N LEU A 34 -2.82 0.53 5.98
CA LEU A 34 -2.75 1.53 4.92
C LEU A 34 -3.24 2.87 5.43
N VAL A 35 -2.44 3.91 5.20
CA VAL A 35 -2.81 5.27 5.53
C VAL A 35 -3.40 5.97 4.31
N THR A 36 -2.69 5.87 3.19
CA THR A 36 -3.11 6.53 1.96
C THR A 36 -2.36 5.92 0.79
N PHE A 37 -2.82 6.23 -0.40
CA PHE A 37 -2.12 5.84 -1.62
C PHE A 37 -2.38 6.86 -2.70
N SER A 38 -1.56 6.83 -3.73
CA SER A 38 -1.79 7.66 -4.91
C SER A 38 -1.35 6.90 -6.14
N ILE A 39 -1.99 7.23 -7.26
CA ILE A 39 -1.67 6.63 -8.55
C ILE A 39 -0.91 7.67 -9.35
N THR A 40 0.23 7.27 -9.90
CA THR A 40 1.04 8.19 -10.70
C THR A 40 0.55 8.24 -12.14
N SER A 41 1.03 9.21 -12.88
CA SER A 41 0.67 9.33 -14.30
C SER A 41 1.24 8.19 -15.13
N SER A 42 2.18 7.42 -14.61
CA SER A 42 2.70 6.24 -15.31
C SER A 42 2.00 4.96 -14.87
N ASN A 43 0.83 5.05 -14.28
CA ASN A 43 0.04 3.88 -13.86
C ASN A 43 0.79 3.02 -12.85
N LYS A 44 1.50 3.67 -11.95
CA LYS A 44 2.12 3.05 -10.79
C LYS A 44 1.42 3.58 -9.55
N ALA A 45 1.59 2.90 -8.44
CA ALA A 45 0.97 3.33 -7.20
C ALA A 45 2.01 3.44 -6.10
N ILE A 46 1.81 4.41 -5.23
CA ILE A 46 2.63 4.59 -4.05
C ILE A 46 1.71 4.46 -2.85
N LEU A 47 1.97 3.48 -2.01
CA LEU A 47 1.15 3.18 -0.84
C LEU A 47 1.93 3.50 0.42
N VAL A 48 1.28 4.18 1.34
CA VAL A 48 1.90 4.54 2.62
C VAL A 48 1.21 3.77 3.72
N PHE A 49 1.98 3.08 4.53
CA PHE A 49 1.48 2.28 5.65
C PHE A 49 2.06 2.79 6.95
N LYS A 50 1.34 2.55 8.03
CA LYS A 50 1.87 2.83 9.36
C LYS A 50 1.79 1.57 10.20
N SER A 51 2.69 1.47 11.18
CA SER A 51 2.72 0.34 12.08
C SER A 51 1.49 0.38 12.99
N ILE A 52 0.81 -0.76 13.09
CA ILE A 52 -0.33 -0.90 14.00
C ILE A 52 0.16 -0.97 15.43
N TYR A 53 1.33 -1.57 15.62
CA TYR A 53 1.93 -1.62 16.94
C TYR A 53 2.60 -0.29 17.22
N GLU A 54 1.94 0.55 17.96
CA GLU A 54 2.52 1.81 18.37
C GLU A 54 3.41 1.58 19.54
N GLU A 55 4.61 2.10 19.45
CA GLU A 55 5.52 2.06 20.58
C GLU A 55 5.08 3.10 21.60
N ILE A 56 4.93 2.67 22.80
CA ILE A 56 4.53 3.55 23.88
C ILE A 56 5.71 3.70 24.82
N TYR A 57 6.21 4.90 24.90
CA TYR A 57 7.38 5.18 25.73
C TYR A 57 7.03 6.15 26.83
#